data_994f4c2babd0c11c8734979ce7f13c2b
#
_entry.id   994f4c2babd0c11c8734979ce7f13c2b
#
_cell.length_a   1.000
_cell.length_b   1.000
_cell.length_c   1.000
_cell.angle_alpha   90.00
_cell.angle_beta   90.00
_cell.angle_gamma   90.00
#
_symmetry.space_group_name_H-M   'P 1'
#
loop_
_entity.id
_entity.type
_entity.pdbx_description
1 polymer ?
#
loop_
_entity_poly.entity_id
_entity_poly.type
_entity_poly.pdbx_seq_one_letter_code
_entity_poly.pdbx_strand_id
1 'polypeptide(L)'
;AQSPVITCQCIRVPVLNGHTAAVFVKFKKKPTKEELIDRLVHFSGEPQRLELPSAPKQFIQYLEEDNRPQIALDVNYENGMGISVGRLREDTVYDWKFVGLSHNTVRGAAGGAVLCAELLKAQGYITKK
;
A
#
# COMPACT_ATOMS: atom_id res chain seq x y z
N ALA A 1 2.83 7.37 -19.86
CA ALA A 1 3.97 7.04 -19.01
C ALA A 1 4.43 5.62 -19.35
N GLN A 2 5.74 5.36 -19.36
CA GLN A 2 6.28 4.03 -19.58
C GLN A 2 6.14 3.21 -18.29
N SER A 3 5.55 2.01 -18.39
CA SER A 3 5.45 1.09 -17.25
C SER A 3 6.84 0.66 -16.77
N PRO A 4 7.06 0.50 -15.45
CA PRO A 4 8.29 -0.05 -14.92
C PRO A 4 8.44 -1.54 -15.30
N VAL A 5 9.66 -2.03 -15.37
CA VAL A 5 9.93 -3.47 -15.44
C VAL A 5 9.76 -4.04 -14.03
N ILE A 6 8.92 -5.06 -13.89
CA ILE A 6 8.59 -5.66 -12.59
C ILE A 6 8.83 -7.17 -12.66
N THR A 7 9.47 -7.71 -11.62
CA THR A 7 9.52 -9.15 -11.36
C THR A 7 9.01 -9.41 -9.94
N CYS A 8 8.41 -10.57 -9.72
CA CYS A 8 7.84 -10.95 -8.44
C CYS A 8 8.08 -12.43 -8.15
N GLN A 9 8.42 -12.72 -6.89
CA GLN A 9 8.49 -14.09 -6.37
C GLN A 9 7.51 -14.24 -5.21
N CYS A 10 6.43 -15.00 -5.44
CA CYS A 10 5.44 -15.29 -4.41
C CYS A 10 5.88 -16.43 -3.50
N ILE A 11 5.79 -16.24 -2.18
CA ILE A 11 6.15 -17.23 -1.17
C ILE A 11 4.95 -17.44 -0.24
N ARG A 12 4.62 -18.72 0.04
CA ARG A 12 3.62 -19.08 1.04
C ARG A 12 4.26 -19.14 2.42
N VAL A 13 3.64 -18.47 3.38
CA VAL A 13 4.10 -18.41 4.77
C VAL A 13 2.94 -18.76 5.73
N PRO A 14 3.20 -19.33 6.91
CA PRO A 14 2.16 -19.78 7.84
C PRO A 14 1.60 -18.61 8.67
N VAL A 15 0.93 -17.67 8.01
CA VAL A 15 0.22 -16.55 8.65
C VAL A 15 -1.26 -16.59 8.28
N LEU A 16 -2.13 -16.18 9.20
CA LEU A 16 -3.58 -16.15 8.97
C LEU A 16 -3.96 -15.01 8.01
N ASN A 17 -3.47 -13.83 8.26
CA ASN A 17 -3.74 -12.62 7.48
C ASN A 17 -2.44 -11.87 7.19
N GLY A 18 -2.49 -11.00 6.18
CA GLY A 18 -1.39 -10.12 5.82
C GLY A 18 -0.52 -10.66 4.69
N HIS A 19 -0.28 -9.78 3.73
CA HIS A 19 0.73 -9.95 2.68
C HIS A 19 1.87 -8.97 2.93
N THR A 20 3.05 -9.52 3.12
CA THR A 20 4.28 -8.73 3.28
C THR A 20 5.10 -8.80 2.00
N ALA A 21 5.48 -7.65 1.49
CA ALA A 21 6.34 -7.53 0.32
C ALA A 21 7.71 -6.96 0.70
N ALA A 22 8.78 -7.66 0.37
CA ALA A 22 10.12 -7.10 0.33
C ALA A 22 10.31 -6.45 -1.04
N VAL A 23 10.42 -5.13 -1.07
CA VAL A 23 10.49 -4.34 -2.29
C VAL A 23 11.89 -3.79 -2.49
N PHE A 24 12.41 -3.96 -3.70
CA PHE A 24 13.65 -3.37 -4.18
C PHE A 24 13.33 -2.52 -5.39
N VAL A 25 13.73 -1.27 -5.41
CA VAL A 25 13.32 -0.34 -6.45
C VAL A 25 14.50 0.48 -6.97
N LYS A 26 14.54 0.64 -8.30
CA LYS A 26 15.43 1.56 -9.00
C LYS A 26 14.60 2.65 -9.68
N PHE A 27 15.00 3.89 -9.50
CA PHE A 27 14.34 5.05 -10.07
C PHE A 27 15.13 5.57 -11.29
N LYS A 28 14.47 6.28 -12.20
CA LYS A 28 15.15 7.04 -13.25
C LYS A 28 15.99 8.19 -12.67
N LYS A 29 15.52 8.81 -11.60
CA LYS A 29 16.23 9.78 -10.77
C LYS A 29 16.07 9.35 -9.33
N LYS A 30 17.18 9.01 -8.65
CA LYS A 30 17.17 8.56 -7.26
C LYS A 30 16.63 9.68 -6.37
N PRO A 31 15.50 9.46 -5.66
CA PRO A 31 15.00 10.41 -4.67
C PRO A 31 15.77 10.30 -3.37
N THR A 32 15.66 11.29 -2.48
CA THR A 32 16.15 11.17 -1.10
C THR A 32 15.20 10.28 -0.28
N LYS A 33 15.65 9.90 0.91
CA LYS A 33 14.82 9.13 1.86
C LYS A 33 13.58 9.92 2.28
N GLU A 34 13.78 11.18 2.57
CA GLU A 34 12.75 12.12 3.01
C GLU A 34 11.69 12.33 1.92
N GLU A 35 12.13 12.50 0.67
CA GLU A 35 11.22 12.60 -0.49
C GLU A 35 10.36 11.35 -0.66
N LEU A 36 10.94 10.14 -0.45
CA LEU A 36 10.19 8.90 -0.53
C LEU A 36 9.18 8.78 0.61
N ILE A 37 9.57 9.06 1.83
CA ILE A 37 8.67 9.02 2.99
C ILE A 37 7.52 10.01 2.78
N ASP A 38 7.82 11.24 2.39
CA ASP A 38 6.82 12.26 2.11
C ASP A 38 5.80 11.80 1.07
N ARG A 39 6.28 11.21 -0.03
CA ARG A 39 5.39 10.68 -1.08
C ARG A 39 4.55 9.49 -0.64
N LEU A 40 5.07 8.64 0.26
CA LEU A 40 4.32 7.53 0.81
C LEU A 40 3.22 8.01 1.75
N VAL A 41 3.55 8.85 2.74
CA VAL A 41 2.58 9.28 3.76
C VAL A 41 1.51 10.24 3.23
N HIS A 42 1.84 11.02 2.22
CA HIS A 42 0.89 11.93 1.57
C HIS A 42 0.25 11.34 0.29
N PHE A 43 0.47 10.04 0.03
CA PHE A 43 -0.18 9.40 -1.10
C PHE A 43 -1.70 9.41 -0.92
N SER A 44 -2.39 9.97 -1.91
CA SER A 44 -3.84 10.04 -1.97
C SER A 44 -4.33 9.66 -3.37
N GLY A 45 -5.35 8.83 -3.41
CA GLY A 45 -6.01 8.42 -4.65
C GLY A 45 -7.41 9.04 -4.78
N GLU A 46 -8.08 8.70 -5.86
CA GLU A 46 -9.46 9.14 -6.11
C GLU A 46 -10.43 8.78 -4.97
N PRO A 47 -10.34 7.57 -4.36
CA PRO A 47 -11.22 7.22 -3.25
C PRO A 47 -11.09 8.15 -2.04
N GLN A 48 -9.88 8.59 -1.68
CA GLN A 48 -9.64 9.54 -0.60
C GLN A 48 -10.16 10.92 -0.95
N ARG A 49 -9.92 11.37 -2.18
CA ARG A 49 -10.38 12.68 -2.67
C ARG A 49 -11.92 12.78 -2.69
N LEU A 50 -12.61 11.68 -2.96
CA LEU A 50 -14.07 11.59 -2.95
C LEU A 50 -14.63 11.23 -1.56
N GLU A 51 -13.77 11.06 -0.56
CA GLU A 51 -14.16 10.71 0.82
C GLU A 51 -15.10 9.49 0.86
N LEU A 52 -14.80 8.46 0.04
CA LEU A 52 -15.66 7.27 -0.05
C LEU A 52 -15.70 6.53 1.29
N PRO A 53 -16.87 5.95 1.67
CA PRO A 53 -17.09 5.36 2.99
C PRO A 53 -16.07 4.30 3.41
N SER A 54 -15.61 3.47 2.45
CA SER A 54 -14.62 2.41 2.69
C SER A 54 -13.17 2.86 2.43
N ALA A 55 -12.95 4.12 2.03
CA ALA A 55 -11.61 4.63 1.78
C ALA A 55 -10.88 4.88 3.11
N PRO A 56 -9.64 4.39 3.28
CA PRO A 56 -8.82 4.77 4.43
C PRO A 56 -8.53 6.26 4.38
N LYS A 57 -8.53 6.93 5.53
CA LYS A 57 -8.24 8.37 5.60
C LYS A 57 -6.81 8.66 5.20
N GLN A 58 -5.87 7.91 5.75
CA GLN A 58 -4.47 7.90 5.33
C GLN A 58 -4.16 6.53 4.73
N PHE A 59 -3.94 6.49 3.42
CA PHE A 59 -3.81 5.22 2.70
C PHE A 59 -2.53 4.46 3.06
N ILE A 60 -1.39 5.17 3.20
CA ILE A 60 -0.10 4.57 3.54
C ILE A 60 0.44 5.24 4.80
N GLN A 61 0.77 4.44 5.83
CA GLN A 61 1.59 4.90 6.94
C GLN A 61 3.05 4.47 6.76
N TYR A 62 3.98 5.29 7.21
CA TYR A 62 5.38 4.95 7.32
C TYR A 62 5.75 4.73 8.80
N LEU A 63 6.44 3.62 9.08
CA LEU A 63 6.88 3.22 10.41
C LEU A 63 8.41 3.30 10.46
N GLU A 64 8.93 4.05 11.41
CA GLU A 64 10.37 4.30 11.52
C GLU A 64 11.11 3.19 12.27
N GLU A 65 10.40 2.39 13.09
CA GLU A 65 11.00 1.34 13.89
C GLU A 65 11.58 0.23 13.03
N ASP A 66 12.79 -0.20 13.35
CA ASP A 66 13.56 -1.19 12.59
C ASP A 66 12.89 -2.58 12.51
N ASN A 67 11.97 -2.87 13.43
CA ASN A 67 11.25 -4.13 13.50
C ASN A 67 9.82 -4.05 12.91
N ARG A 68 9.44 -2.95 12.26
CA ARG A 68 8.13 -2.73 11.66
C ARG A 68 8.23 -2.57 10.13
N PRO A 69 7.18 -2.95 9.36
CA PRO A 69 5.89 -3.46 9.83
C PRO A 69 5.92 -4.93 10.27
N GLN A 70 5.02 -5.28 11.20
CA GLN A 70 4.78 -6.64 11.64
C GLN A 70 3.30 -6.98 11.44
N ILE A 71 2.99 -8.20 10.95
CA ILE A 71 1.62 -8.63 10.69
C ILE A 71 0.75 -8.50 11.95
N ALA A 72 1.24 -8.97 13.09
CA ALA A 72 0.48 -8.96 14.35
C ALA A 72 0.11 -7.54 14.83
N LEU A 73 0.88 -6.53 14.47
CA LEU A 73 0.72 -5.15 14.94
C LEU A 73 0.07 -4.24 13.91
N ASP A 74 0.34 -4.45 12.61
CA ASP A 74 0.10 -3.44 11.59
C ASP A 74 -0.91 -3.86 10.52
N VAL A 75 -1.31 -5.15 10.48
CA VAL A 75 -2.21 -5.65 9.43
C VAL A 75 -3.57 -4.97 9.43
N ASN A 76 -4.05 -4.52 10.60
CA ASN A 76 -5.35 -3.87 10.76
C ASN A 76 -5.31 -2.33 10.66
N TYR A 77 -4.19 -1.74 10.22
CA TYR A 77 -4.12 -0.30 10.00
C TYR A 77 -5.26 0.18 9.10
N GLU A 78 -5.93 1.29 9.48
CA GLU A 78 -7.14 1.80 8.81
C GLU A 78 -8.21 0.69 8.59
N ASN A 79 -8.49 -0.08 9.64
CA ASN A 79 -9.41 -1.24 9.61
C ASN A 79 -9.04 -2.29 8.53
N GLY A 80 -7.76 -2.46 8.24
CA GLY A 80 -7.24 -3.36 7.21
C GLY A 80 -7.32 -2.82 5.79
N MET A 81 -7.73 -1.57 5.60
CA MET A 81 -7.80 -0.92 4.28
C MET A 81 -6.55 -0.09 3.96
N GLY A 82 -5.73 0.23 4.95
CA GLY A 82 -4.46 0.93 4.77
C GLY A 82 -3.29 -0.02 4.48
N ILE A 83 -2.16 0.58 4.18
CA ILE A 83 -0.88 -0.10 3.93
C ILE A 83 0.16 0.43 4.90
N SER A 84 0.92 -0.47 5.52
CA SER A 84 2.03 -0.11 6.38
C SER A 84 3.35 -0.31 5.64
N VAL A 85 4.18 0.71 5.59
CA VAL A 85 5.51 0.67 4.99
C VAL A 85 6.56 0.99 6.06
N GLY A 86 7.66 0.29 6.04
CA GLY A 86 8.77 0.54 6.93
C GLY A 86 10.09 -0.01 6.41
N ARG A 87 11.15 0.11 7.20
CA ARG A 87 12.49 -0.38 6.87
C ARG A 87 13.02 0.20 5.55
N LEU A 88 12.68 1.44 5.22
CA LEU A 88 13.22 2.12 4.06
C LEU A 88 14.71 2.42 4.27
N ARG A 89 15.55 1.86 3.42
CA ARG A 89 16.99 2.00 3.47
C ARG A 89 17.61 1.85 2.09
N GLU A 90 18.81 2.37 1.93
CA GLU A 90 19.56 2.21 0.68
C GLU A 90 19.82 0.72 0.39
N ASP A 91 19.84 0.41 -0.89
CA ASP A 91 20.20 -0.91 -1.38
C ASP A 91 21.53 -0.88 -2.14
N THR A 92 22.25 -2.00 -2.14
CA THR A 92 23.57 -2.11 -2.79
C THR A 92 23.49 -2.36 -4.30
N VAL A 93 22.35 -2.82 -4.79
CA VAL A 93 22.11 -3.15 -6.23
C VAL A 93 21.12 -2.18 -6.86
N TYR A 94 20.07 -1.83 -6.10
CA TYR A 94 19.04 -0.88 -6.48
C TYR A 94 19.22 0.44 -5.71
N ASP A 95 18.32 1.38 -5.88
CA ASP A 95 18.42 2.65 -5.14
C ASP A 95 17.93 2.51 -3.71
N TRP A 96 16.76 1.90 -3.55
CA TRP A 96 16.07 1.76 -2.26
C TRP A 96 15.46 0.38 -2.09
N LYS A 97 15.35 -0.04 -0.82
CA LYS A 97 14.57 -1.21 -0.42
C LYS A 97 13.73 -0.90 0.81
N PHE A 98 12.56 -1.51 0.88
CA PHE A 98 11.63 -1.36 2.00
C PHE A 98 10.72 -2.58 2.14
N VAL A 99 9.95 -2.61 3.21
CA VAL A 99 8.93 -3.64 3.46
C VAL A 99 7.57 -2.97 3.45
N GLY A 100 6.64 -3.56 2.70
CA GLY A 100 5.22 -3.17 2.69
C GLY A 100 4.34 -4.29 3.22
N LEU A 101 3.32 -3.93 3.98
CA LEU A 101 2.32 -4.86 4.53
C LEU A 101 0.91 -4.39 4.18
N SER A 102 0.10 -5.31 3.68
CA SER A 102 -1.31 -5.09 3.36
C SER A 102 -2.16 -6.26 3.86
N HIS A 103 -3.40 -5.99 4.25
CA HIS A 103 -4.36 -7.02 4.63
C HIS A 103 -4.90 -7.75 3.39
N ASN A 104 -4.68 -9.06 3.30
CA ASN A 104 -5.04 -9.88 2.13
C ASN A 104 -6.54 -10.02 1.90
N THR A 105 -7.35 -10.22 2.95
CA THR A 105 -8.80 -10.47 2.83
C THR A 105 -9.64 -9.20 2.90
N VAL A 106 -9.18 -8.17 3.57
CA VAL A 106 -9.86 -6.86 3.61
C VAL A 106 -9.42 -6.02 2.42
N ARG A 107 -8.23 -5.42 2.45
CA ARG A 107 -7.75 -4.57 1.35
C ARG A 107 -7.63 -5.32 0.04
N GLY A 108 -7.08 -6.53 0.08
CA GLY A 108 -6.82 -7.34 -1.12
C GLY A 108 -8.03 -8.09 -1.67
N ALA A 109 -9.17 -8.11 -0.97
CA ALA A 109 -10.36 -8.81 -1.41
C ALA A 109 -11.65 -8.03 -1.11
N ALA A 110 -12.38 -8.38 -0.03
CA ALA A 110 -13.74 -7.88 0.21
C ALA A 110 -13.82 -6.35 0.33
N GLY A 111 -12.98 -5.73 1.14
CA GLY A 111 -12.96 -4.28 1.33
C GLY A 111 -12.56 -3.53 0.06
N GLY A 112 -11.59 -4.06 -0.69
CA GLY A 112 -11.20 -3.52 -1.99
C GLY A 112 -12.31 -3.60 -3.03
N ALA A 113 -13.09 -4.68 -3.04
CA ALA A 113 -14.24 -4.83 -3.94
C ALA A 113 -15.37 -3.84 -3.60
N VAL A 114 -15.67 -3.66 -2.30
CA VAL A 114 -16.66 -2.68 -1.84
C VAL A 114 -16.23 -1.26 -2.24
N LEU A 115 -14.98 -0.88 -1.96
CA LEU A 115 -14.44 0.43 -2.33
C LEU A 115 -14.49 0.67 -3.85
N CYS A 116 -14.23 -0.36 -4.65
CA CYS A 116 -14.36 -0.28 -6.11
C CYS A 116 -15.80 -0.01 -6.53
N ALA A 117 -16.79 -0.68 -5.92
CA ALA A 117 -18.20 -0.44 -6.20
C ALA A 117 -18.64 0.99 -5.78
N GLU A 118 -18.17 1.47 -4.64
CA GLU A 118 -18.39 2.85 -4.19
C GLU A 118 -17.83 3.86 -5.19
N LEU A 119 -16.60 3.63 -5.69
CA LEU A 119 -15.98 4.48 -6.69
C LEU A 119 -16.76 4.49 -8.01
N LEU A 120 -17.15 3.32 -8.51
CA LEU A 120 -17.96 3.21 -9.73
C LEU A 120 -19.31 3.91 -9.60
N LYS A 121 -19.93 3.82 -8.41
CA LYS A 121 -21.17 4.57 -8.13
C LYS A 121 -20.93 6.08 -8.11
N ALA A 122 -19.88 6.55 -7.44
CA ALA A 122 -19.55 7.96 -7.35
C ALA A 122 -19.22 8.57 -8.73
N GLN A 123 -18.64 7.79 -9.62
CA GLN A 123 -18.31 8.18 -10.99
C GLN A 123 -19.45 7.98 -11.99
N GLY A 124 -20.64 7.51 -11.55
CA GLY A 124 -21.84 7.37 -12.39
C GLY A 124 -21.90 6.11 -13.26
N TYR A 125 -20.96 5.16 -13.10
CA TYR A 125 -21.01 3.87 -13.82
C TYR A 125 -22.11 2.95 -13.27
N ILE A 126 -22.45 3.08 -11.99
CA ILE A 126 -23.55 2.34 -11.33
C ILE A 126 -24.65 3.33 -11.00
N THR A 127 -25.81 3.15 -11.65
CA THR A 127 -27.00 3.97 -11.43
C THR A 127 -28.14 3.12 -10.87
N LYS A 128 -29.03 3.75 -10.09
CA LYS A 128 -30.26 3.10 -9.61
C LYS A 128 -31.17 2.88 -10.82
N LYS A 129 -31.65 1.67 -11.05
CA LYS A 129 -32.71 1.37 -11.99
C LYS A 129 -34.05 1.83 -11.45
#